data_138294aa0ade57fa78642d4c7e31825d
#
_entry.id   138294aa0ade57fa78642d4c7e31825d
#
_cell.length_a   1.000
_cell.length_b   1.000
_cell.length_c   1.000
_cell.angle_alpha   90.00
_cell.angle_beta   90.00
_cell.angle_gamma   90.00
#
_symmetry.space_group_name_H-M   'P 1'
#
loop_
_entity.id
_entity.type
_entity.pdbx_description
1 polymer ?
#
loop_
_entity_poly.entity_id
_entity_poly.type
_entity_poly.pdbx_seq_one_letter_code
_entity_poly.pdbx_strand_id
1 'polypeptide(L)'
;RCNIDISRVTHHQDVEHSLEQGISFPLADEREFWWTYEPEQRGLFESRVRLSESFYDELIKNPLPIDLRALKALRKSPMAIDIYTWLTLRLFTVKRPVLVTWQQLQGQFGAGYPNTTKGKQNFKDNFLKQLKKVRVVYPEANVSVSDKKAKGLLLKSSKTSVGALE
;
A
#
# COMPACT_ATOMS: atom_id res chain seq x y z
N ARG A 1 3.73 18.37 12.72
CA ARG A 1 3.42 17.06 13.34
C ARG A 1 2.84 16.17 12.25
N CYS A 2 3.33 14.94 12.14
CA CYS A 2 2.76 13.95 11.25
C CYS A 2 1.91 13.00 12.11
N ASN A 3 0.60 12.96 11.85
CA ASN A 3 -0.31 12.02 12.49
C ASN A 3 -0.70 10.94 11.48
N ILE A 4 -0.96 9.74 11.98
CA ILE A 4 -1.58 8.68 11.20
C ILE A 4 -3.02 8.56 11.66
N ASP A 5 -3.94 8.64 10.70
CA ASP A 5 -5.36 8.44 10.92
C ASP A 5 -5.75 7.09 10.29
N ILE A 6 -6.23 6.18 11.12
CA ILE A 6 -6.77 4.89 10.66
C ILE A 6 -8.27 4.94 10.88
N SER A 7 -9.04 4.91 9.79
CA SER A 7 -10.50 4.83 9.86
C SER A 7 -11.02 3.53 9.25
N ARG A 8 -11.99 2.93 9.90
CA ARG A 8 -12.75 1.80 9.39
C ARG A 8 -14.20 2.23 9.19
N VAL A 9 -14.65 2.23 7.95
CA VAL A 9 -16.05 2.44 7.61
C VAL A 9 -16.75 1.09 7.49
N THR A 10 -17.74 0.85 8.34
CA THR A 10 -18.57 -0.35 8.28
C THR A 10 -19.92 0.04 7.68
N HIS A 11 -20.21 -0.46 6.47
CA HIS A 11 -21.52 -0.31 5.86
C HIS A 11 -22.42 -1.46 6.29
N HIS A 12 -23.49 -1.16 7.01
CA HIS A 12 -24.59 -2.09 7.25
C HIS A 12 -25.58 -2.02 6.09
N GLN A 13 -25.90 -3.16 5.48
CA GLN A 13 -26.76 -3.23 4.29
C GLN A 13 -28.21 -2.80 4.53
N ASP A 14 -28.66 -2.68 5.76
CA ASP A 14 -30.06 -2.45 6.14
C ASP A 14 -30.34 -1.14 6.87
N VAL A 15 -29.36 -0.26 7.02
CA VAL A 15 -29.57 1.02 7.74
C VAL A 15 -28.79 2.14 7.02
N GLU A 16 -29.45 3.29 6.82
CA GLU A 16 -28.84 4.50 6.22
C GLU A 16 -27.68 5.12 7.05
N HIS A 17 -27.16 4.41 8.04
CA HIS A 17 -26.09 4.89 8.90
C HIS A 17 -24.81 4.07 8.68
N SER A 18 -23.75 4.74 8.25
CA SER A 18 -22.39 4.22 8.26
C SER A 18 -21.73 4.61 9.58
N LEU A 19 -21.18 3.63 10.31
CA LEU A 19 -20.34 3.87 11.48
C LEU A 19 -18.89 4.05 11.01
N GLU A 20 -18.34 5.24 11.21
CA GLU A 20 -16.92 5.50 11.02
C GLU A 20 -16.22 5.47 12.38
N GLN A 21 -15.34 4.50 12.58
CA GLN A 21 -14.45 4.43 13.73
C GLN A 21 -13.04 4.74 13.29
N GLY A 22 -12.42 5.75 13.87
CA GLY A 22 -11.09 6.18 13.56
C GLY A 22 -10.21 6.27 14.81
N ILE A 23 -8.94 5.92 14.66
CA ILE A 23 -7.90 6.13 15.67
C ILE A 23 -6.87 7.05 15.03
N SER A 24 -6.56 8.16 15.71
CA SER A 24 -5.50 9.07 15.31
C SER A 24 -4.38 9.04 16.34
N PHE A 25 -3.15 8.88 15.90
CA PHE A 25 -1.99 8.90 16.78
C PHE A 25 -0.77 9.52 16.09
N PRO A 26 0.14 10.13 16.86
CA PRO A 26 1.37 10.67 16.32
C PRO A 26 2.29 9.53 15.84
N LEU A 27 2.96 9.72 14.69
CA LEU A 27 3.90 8.74 14.15
C LEU A 27 5.12 8.54 15.04
N ALA A 28 5.61 9.63 15.64
CA ALA A 28 6.82 9.62 16.45
C ALA A 28 6.72 10.63 17.60
N ASP A 29 7.24 10.23 18.76
CA ASP A 29 7.36 11.08 19.94
C ASP A 29 8.60 11.97 19.87
N GLU A 30 9.69 11.42 19.37
CA GLU A 30 10.97 12.11 19.29
C GLU A 30 11.62 11.92 17.92
N ARG A 31 12.32 12.96 17.44
CA ARG A 31 13.08 12.94 16.19
C ARG A 31 14.41 13.67 16.40
N GLU A 32 15.48 13.01 16.04
CA GLU A 32 16.82 13.55 16.04
C GLU A 32 17.44 13.34 14.66
N PHE A 33 17.64 14.44 13.90
CA PHE A 33 18.21 14.40 12.57
C PHE A 33 19.56 15.11 12.56
N TRP A 34 20.58 14.39 12.12
CA TRP A 34 21.92 14.91 11.89
C TRP A 34 22.15 15.05 10.40
N TRP A 35 22.47 16.27 9.95
CA TRP A 35 22.74 16.58 8.56
C TRP A 35 24.22 16.82 8.37
N THR A 36 24.86 16.13 7.40
CA THR A 36 26.20 16.42 6.93
C THR A 36 26.12 17.13 5.60
N TYR A 37 26.74 18.30 5.49
CA TYR A 37 26.80 19.08 4.26
C TYR A 37 27.84 18.53 3.25
N GLU A 38 28.74 17.67 3.69
CA GLU A 38 29.77 17.07 2.86
C GLU A 38 29.43 15.61 2.54
N PRO A 39 29.22 15.27 1.22
CA PRO A 39 28.81 13.93 0.81
C PRO A 39 29.81 12.80 1.14
N GLU A 40 31.08 13.15 1.36
CA GLU A 40 32.17 12.19 1.61
C GLU A 40 32.40 11.91 3.10
N GLN A 41 31.89 12.74 4.00
CA GLN A 41 31.94 12.49 5.43
C GLN A 41 30.75 11.63 5.87
N ARG A 42 30.99 10.40 6.27
CA ARG A 42 30.00 9.65 7.04
C ARG A 42 29.74 10.41 8.33
N GLY A 43 28.49 10.85 8.54
CA GLY A 43 28.10 11.55 9.75
C GLY A 43 28.52 10.73 10.98
N LEU A 44 29.18 11.38 11.94
CA LEU A 44 29.58 10.76 13.22
C LEU A 44 28.37 10.32 14.04
N PHE A 45 27.18 10.82 13.71
CA PHE A 45 25.94 10.54 14.41
C PHE A 45 24.88 10.00 13.46
N GLU A 46 24.20 8.94 13.86
CA GLU A 46 23.07 8.38 13.13
C GLU A 46 21.79 9.14 13.46
N SER A 47 21.02 9.49 12.44
CA SER A 47 19.69 10.04 12.65
C SER A 47 18.77 9.00 13.28
N ARG A 48 18.02 9.38 14.31
CA ARG A 48 17.13 8.49 15.06
C ARG A 48 15.72 9.02 15.06
N VAL A 49 14.75 8.10 15.00
CA VAL A 49 13.33 8.38 15.15
C VAL A 49 12.78 7.41 16.19
N ARG A 50 12.22 7.94 17.27
CA ARG A 50 11.52 7.15 18.27
C ARG A 50 10.03 7.14 17.90
N LEU A 51 9.52 5.97 17.56
CA LEU A 51 8.11 5.79 17.27
C LEU A 51 7.28 5.98 18.54
N SER A 52 6.05 6.48 18.40
CA SER A 52 5.11 6.50 19.52
C SER A 52 4.72 5.07 19.91
N GLU A 53 4.44 4.86 21.18
CA GLU A 53 4.06 3.54 21.71
C GLU A 53 2.81 3.00 21.01
N SER A 54 1.80 3.86 20.83
CA SER A 54 0.57 3.50 20.14
C SER A 54 0.79 3.06 18.68
N PHE A 55 1.69 3.74 17.96
CA PHE A 55 2.04 3.35 16.59
C PHE A 55 2.83 2.05 16.56
N TYR A 56 3.79 1.88 17.46
CA TYR A 56 4.58 0.66 17.59
C TYR A 56 3.69 -0.57 17.89
N ASP A 57 2.77 -0.44 18.83
CA ASP A 57 1.81 -1.48 19.18
C ASP A 57 0.94 -1.90 18.00
N GLU A 58 0.47 -0.93 17.19
CA GLU A 58 -0.33 -1.22 16.02
C GLU A 58 0.47 -1.96 14.93
N LEU A 59 1.75 -1.61 14.75
CA LEU A 59 2.64 -2.33 13.83
C LEU A 59 2.84 -3.79 14.25
N ILE A 60 2.98 -4.06 15.55
CA ILE A 60 3.19 -5.42 16.06
C ILE A 60 1.90 -6.25 15.94
N LYS A 61 0.73 -5.65 16.21
CA LYS A 61 -0.55 -6.35 16.15
C LYS A 61 -0.92 -6.81 14.74
N ASN A 62 -0.49 -6.05 13.72
CA ASN A 62 -0.88 -6.27 12.33
C ASN A 62 0.33 -6.37 11.39
N PRO A 63 1.26 -7.32 11.60
CA PRO A 63 2.42 -7.46 10.74
C PRO A 63 2.02 -7.90 9.35
N LEU A 64 2.57 -7.23 8.33
CA LEU A 64 2.42 -7.66 6.95
C LEU A 64 3.70 -8.40 6.50
N PRO A 65 3.63 -9.69 6.19
CA PRO A 65 4.80 -10.43 5.71
C PRO A 65 5.21 -9.95 4.31
N ILE A 66 6.39 -9.34 4.20
CA ILE A 66 6.91 -8.78 2.96
C ILE A 66 8.26 -9.40 2.63
N ASP A 67 8.45 -9.84 1.37
CA ASP A 67 9.75 -10.29 0.89
C ASP A 67 10.67 -9.08 0.61
N LEU A 68 11.73 -8.95 1.40
CA LEU A 68 12.72 -7.88 1.23
C LEU A 68 13.43 -7.93 -0.12
N ARG A 69 13.54 -9.10 -0.75
CA ARG A 69 14.11 -9.25 -2.10
C ARG A 69 13.20 -8.62 -3.14
N ALA A 70 11.88 -8.80 -2.99
CA ALA A 70 10.87 -8.16 -3.82
C ALA A 70 10.93 -6.63 -3.68
N LEU A 71 11.00 -6.11 -2.44
CA LEU A 71 11.16 -4.66 -2.20
C LEU A 71 12.44 -4.12 -2.86
N LYS A 72 13.56 -4.83 -2.72
CA LYS A 72 14.84 -4.46 -3.34
C LYS A 72 14.74 -4.42 -4.86
N ALA A 73 14.04 -5.37 -5.47
CA ALA A 73 13.82 -5.40 -6.91
C ALA A 73 12.93 -4.24 -7.39
N LEU A 74 11.93 -3.83 -6.58
CA LEU A 74 10.99 -2.76 -6.91
C LEU A 74 11.45 -1.36 -6.46
N ARG A 75 12.59 -1.21 -5.79
CA ARG A 75 13.07 0.02 -5.13
C ARG A 75 13.05 1.29 -5.99
N LYS A 76 13.18 1.14 -7.33
CA LYS A 76 13.17 2.27 -8.28
C LYS A 76 11.76 2.74 -8.66
N SER A 77 10.71 2.15 -8.10
CA SER A 77 9.32 2.45 -8.43
C SER A 77 8.44 2.46 -7.19
N PRO A 78 8.25 3.61 -6.54
CA PRO A 78 7.38 3.73 -5.37
C PRO A 78 5.99 3.13 -5.59
N MET A 79 5.33 3.49 -6.70
CA MET A 79 4.03 2.91 -7.03
C MET A 79 4.05 1.38 -7.15
N ALA A 80 5.13 0.76 -7.63
CA ALA A 80 5.23 -0.70 -7.68
C ALA A 80 5.36 -1.31 -6.27
N ILE A 81 6.06 -0.64 -5.36
CA ILE A 81 6.14 -1.04 -3.95
C ILE A 81 4.75 -0.96 -3.31
N ASP A 82 4.04 0.15 -3.51
CA ASP A 82 2.70 0.35 -2.96
C ASP A 82 1.71 -0.71 -3.49
N ILE A 83 1.75 -1.01 -4.80
CA ILE A 83 0.92 -2.07 -5.39
C ILE A 83 1.29 -3.44 -4.81
N TYR A 84 2.59 -3.74 -4.63
CA TYR A 84 3.05 -5.00 -4.07
C TYR A 84 2.56 -5.20 -2.64
N THR A 85 2.74 -4.22 -1.76
CA THR A 85 2.30 -4.27 -0.36
C THR A 85 0.79 -4.38 -0.25
N TRP A 86 0.05 -3.60 -1.06
CA TRP A 86 -1.39 -3.67 -1.13
C TRP A 86 -1.90 -5.04 -1.59
N LEU A 87 -1.31 -5.61 -2.65
CA LEU A 87 -1.69 -6.94 -3.12
C LEU A 87 -1.36 -8.03 -2.10
N THR A 88 -0.22 -7.96 -1.42
CA THR A 88 0.16 -8.91 -0.37
C THR A 88 -0.90 -8.98 0.72
N LEU A 89 -1.37 -7.82 1.21
CA LEU A 89 -2.44 -7.76 2.19
C LEU A 89 -3.78 -8.21 1.61
N ARG A 90 -4.13 -7.65 0.44
CA ARG A 90 -5.48 -7.79 -0.10
C ARG A 90 -5.78 -9.21 -0.58
N LEU A 91 -4.84 -9.84 -1.28
CA LEU A 91 -5.03 -11.18 -1.83
C LEU A 91 -5.07 -12.26 -0.74
N PHE A 92 -4.42 -12.04 0.38
CA PHE A 92 -4.51 -12.91 1.55
C PHE A 92 -5.88 -12.83 2.23
N THR A 93 -6.46 -11.64 2.32
CA THR A 93 -7.74 -11.40 3.01
C THR A 93 -8.97 -11.70 2.15
N VAL A 94 -8.84 -11.71 0.83
CA VAL A 94 -9.94 -11.93 -0.11
C VAL A 94 -10.41 -13.38 -0.07
N LYS A 95 -11.66 -13.61 0.37
CA LYS A 95 -12.32 -14.94 0.38
C LYS A 95 -13.12 -15.22 -0.89
N ARG A 96 -13.62 -14.19 -1.58
CA ARG A 96 -14.39 -14.29 -2.83
C ARG A 96 -13.81 -13.31 -3.84
N PRO A 97 -13.92 -13.56 -5.16
CA PRO A 97 -13.45 -12.63 -6.17
C PRO A 97 -14.01 -11.23 -5.97
N VAL A 98 -13.15 -10.23 -5.89
CA VAL A 98 -13.52 -8.82 -5.67
C VAL A 98 -13.03 -8.00 -6.85
N LEU A 99 -13.92 -7.20 -7.44
CA LEU A 99 -13.59 -6.23 -8.45
C LEU A 99 -13.27 -4.88 -7.78
N VAL A 100 -12.07 -4.36 -8.02
CA VAL A 100 -11.66 -3.00 -7.62
C VAL A 100 -11.66 -2.14 -8.88
N THR A 101 -12.51 -1.12 -8.91
CA THR A 101 -12.66 -0.25 -10.08
C THR A 101 -11.44 0.66 -10.30
N TRP A 102 -11.24 1.12 -11.55
CA TRP A 102 -10.17 2.08 -11.84
C TRP A 102 -10.30 3.37 -11.05
N GLN A 103 -11.51 3.80 -10.73
CA GLN A 103 -11.76 4.98 -9.91
C GLN A 103 -11.27 4.78 -8.47
N GLN A 104 -11.55 3.63 -7.87
CA GLN A 104 -11.08 3.27 -6.52
C GLN A 104 -9.54 3.17 -6.49
N LEU A 105 -8.95 2.53 -7.51
CA LEU A 105 -7.49 2.44 -7.64
C LEU A 105 -6.84 3.81 -7.80
N GLN A 106 -7.44 4.71 -8.60
CA GLN A 106 -6.95 6.07 -8.74
C GLN A 106 -7.07 6.86 -7.44
N GLY A 107 -8.16 6.69 -6.68
CA GLY A 107 -8.31 7.30 -5.37
C GLY A 107 -7.20 6.89 -4.39
N GLN A 108 -6.75 5.64 -4.46
CA GLN A 108 -5.72 5.12 -3.56
C GLN A 108 -4.29 5.40 -4.04
N PHE A 109 -4.00 5.23 -5.34
CA PHE A 109 -2.63 5.27 -5.88
C PHE A 109 -2.38 6.44 -6.82
N GLY A 110 -3.39 7.22 -7.13
CA GLY A 110 -3.36 8.21 -8.19
C GLY A 110 -3.44 9.67 -7.74
N ALA A 111 -3.05 10.00 -6.51
CA ALA A 111 -3.13 11.37 -5.97
C ALA A 111 -2.47 12.44 -6.85
N GLY A 112 -1.40 12.08 -7.59
CA GLY A 112 -0.71 12.97 -8.53
C GLY A 112 -1.34 13.06 -9.92
N TYR A 113 -2.46 12.35 -10.19
CA TYR A 113 -3.09 12.37 -11.52
C TYR A 113 -4.36 13.21 -11.51
N PRO A 114 -4.52 14.16 -12.48
CA PRO A 114 -5.71 14.99 -12.54
C PRO A 114 -6.96 14.14 -12.85
N ASN A 115 -8.11 14.58 -12.32
CA ASN A 115 -9.41 13.90 -12.54
C ASN A 115 -10.01 14.23 -13.92
N THR A 116 -9.20 14.19 -14.96
CA THR A 116 -9.59 14.34 -16.37
C THR A 116 -9.57 12.98 -17.08
N THR A 117 -10.21 12.88 -18.23
CA THR A 117 -10.17 11.65 -19.05
C THR A 117 -8.75 11.23 -19.38
N LYS A 118 -7.88 12.18 -19.74
CA LYS A 118 -6.45 11.93 -20.02
C LYS A 118 -5.69 11.53 -18.77
N GLY A 119 -5.97 12.16 -17.61
CA GLY A 119 -5.35 11.82 -16.33
C GLY A 119 -5.70 10.40 -15.88
N LYS A 120 -6.95 10.00 -16.01
CA LYS A 120 -7.43 8.63 -15.73
C LYS A 120 -6.75 7.60 -16.63
N GLN A 121 -6.60 7.89 -17.92
CA GLN A 121 -5.93 7.00 -18.85
C GLN A 121 -4.43 6.87 -18.51
N ASN A 122 -3.73 7.99 -18.27
CA ASN A 122 -2.33 8.00 -17.88
C ASN A 122 -2.09 7.23 -16.57
N PHE A 123 -2.98 7.39 -15.59
CA PHE A 123 -2.96 6.59 -14.36
C PHE A 123 -3.06 5.10 -14.66
N LYS A 124 -4.10 4.70 -15.41
CA LYS A 124 -4.34 3.29 -15.76
C LYS A 124 -3.12 2.68 -16.44
N ASP A 125 -2.55 3.37 -17.43
CA ASP A 125 -1.40 2.88 -18.20
C ASP A 125 -0.17 2.71 -17.31
N ASN A 126 0.12 3.71 -16.46
CA ASN A 126 1.23 3.62 -15.52
C ASN A 126 0.99 2.52 -14.48
N PHE A 127 -0.20 2.44 -13.91
CA PHE A 127 -0.55 1.40 -12.93
C PHE A 127 -0.33 0.00 -13.53
N LEU A 128 -0.83 -0.26 -14.74
CA LEU A 128 -0.65 -1.54 -15.43
C LEU A 128 0.83 -1.85 -15.73
N LYS A 129 1.62 -0.83 -16.06
CA LYS A 129 3.07 -0.95 -16.24
C LYS A 129 3.75 -1.38 -14.93
N GLN A 130 3.37 -0.77 -13.80
CA GLN A 130 3.94 -1.14 -12.50
C GLN A 130 3.43 -2.51 -12.02
N LEU A 131 2.16 -2.83 -12.26
CA LEU A 131 1.59 -4.14 -11.94
C LEU A 131 2.33 -5.29 -12.65
N LYS A 132 2.79 -5.08 -13.90
CA LYS A 132 3.63 -6.07 -14.60
C LYS A 132 4.93 -6.35 -13.84
N LYS A 133 5.59 -5.33 -13.28
CA LYS A 133 6.80 -5.51 -12.47
C LYS A 133 6.49 -6.27 -11.17
N VAL A 134 5.38 -5.96 -10.53
CA VAL A 134 4.95 -6.64 -9.31
C VAL A 134 4.71 -8.12 -9.59
N ARG A 135 4.09 -8.48 -10.71
CA ARG A 135 3.85 -9.89 -11.08
C ARG A 135 5.13 -10.69 -11.30
N VAL A 136 6.25 -10.06 -11.61
CA VAL A 136 7.55 -10.74 -11.71
C VAL A 136 8.05 -11.19 -10.34
N VAL A 137 7.85 -10.38 -9.29
CA VAL A 137 8.29 -10.68 -7.91
C VAL A 137 7.22 -11.38 -7.08
N TYR A 138 5.98 -11.37 -7.54
CA TYR A 138 4.84 -12.05 -6.91
C TYR A 138 4.02 -12.78 -7.99
N PRO A 139 4.56 -13.89 -8.55
CA PRO A 139 3.92 -14.63 -9.64
C PRO A 139 2.59 -15.27 -9.22
N GLU A 140 2.42 -15.64 -7.95
CA GLU A 140 1.19 -16.25 -7.42
C GLU A 140 0.04 -15.24 -7.28
N ALA A 141 0.28 -13.95 -7.49
CA ALA A 141 -0.76 -12.92 -7.41
C ALA A 141 -1.87 -13.15 -8.46
N ASN A 142 -3.01 -13.64 -8.01
CA ASN A 142 -4.16 -13.93 -8.89
C ASN A 142 -4.97 -12.65 -9.17
N VAL A 143 -4.43 -11.85 -10.07
CA VAL A 143 -4.99 -10.56 -10.46
C VAL A 143 -5.22 -10.54 -11.96
N SER A 144 -6.41 -10.14 -12.41
CA SER A 144 -6.73 -9.98 -13.83
C SER A 144 -7.41 -8.64 -14.10
N VAL A 145 -7.17 -8.09 -15.28
CA VAL A 145 -7.86 -6.88 -15.75
C VAL A 145 -9.25 -7.27 -16.22
N SER A 146 -10.27 -6.56 -15.74
CA SER A 146 -11.65 -6.73 -16.18
C SER A 146 -12.06 -5.55 -17.07
N ASP A 147 -12.40 -5.83 -18.31
CA ASP A 147 -12.91 -4.87 -19.28
C ASP A 147 -14.43 -5.03 -19.54
N LYS A 148 -15.11 -5.88 -18.73
CA LYS A 148 -16.55 -6.08 -18.77
C LYS A 148 -17.30 -4.82 -18.29
N LYS A 149 -18.60 -4.92 -17.97
CA LYS A 149 -19.46 -3.79 -17.52
C LYS A 149 -18.80 -2.91 -16.44
N ALA A 150 -18.10 -3.51 -15.47
CA ALA A 150 -17.29 -2.80 -14.50
C ALA A 150 -15.82 -2.98 -14.84
N LYS A 151 -15.15 -1.88 -15.19
CA LYS A 151 -13.73 -1.87 -15.58
C LYS A 151 -12.84 -1.68 -14.35
N GLY A 152 -11.87 -2.57 -14.18
CA GLY A 152 -10.97 -2.53 -13.02
C GLY A 152 -10.06 -3.74 -12.92
N LEU A 153 -9.62 -4.03 -11.70
CA LEU A 153 -8.87 -5.25 -11.38
C LEU A 153 -9.78 -6.24 -10.64
N LEU A 154 -9.82 -7.46 -11.13
CA LEU A 154 -10.43 -8.58 -10.45
C LEU A 154 -9.36 -9.27 -9.60
N LEU A 155 -9.55 -9.26 -8.29
CA LEU A 155 -8.69 -9.89 -7.30
C LEU A 155 -9.31 -11.22 -6.87
N LYS A 156 -8.49 -12.26 -6.81
CA LYS A 156 -8.88 -13.57 -6.29
C LYS A 156 -7.91 -13.96 -5.18
N SER A 157 -8.35 -14.82 -4.26
CA SER A 157 -7.48 -15.36 -3.22
C SER A 157 -6.20 -15.95 -3.82
N SER A 158 -5.08 -15.68 -3.19
CA SER A 158 -3.77 -16.14 -3.61
C SER A 158 -2.93 -16.55 -2.40
N LYS A 159 -1.93 -17.37 -2.63
CA LYS A 159 -0.89 -17.61 -1.62
C LYS A 159 -0.19 -16.29 -1.27
N THR A 160 0.37 -16.20 -0.09
CA THR A 160 1.18 -15.05 0.32
C THR A 160 2.42 -14.91 -0.55
N SER A 161 2.90 -13.67 -0.71
CA SER A 161 4.15 -13.39 -1.45
C SER A 161 5.39 -13.94 -0.74
N VAL A 162 5.28 -14.23 0.55
CA VAL A 162 6.30 -14.89 1.38
C VAL A 162 5.84 -16.31 1.63
N GLY A 163 6.68 -17.30 1.33
CA GLY A 163 6.42 -18.68 1.71
C GLY A 163 6.29 -18.82 3.22
N ALA A 164 5.55 -19.82 3.69
CA ALA A 164 5.53 -20.15 5.11
C ALA A 164 6.98 -20.37 5.56
N LEU A 165 7.37 -19.77 6.67
CA LEU A 165 8.64 -20.11 7.33
C LEU A 165 8.44 -21.55 7.83
N GLU A 166 9.19 -22.49 7.25
CA GLU A 166 9.32 -23.86 7.77
C GLU A 166 10.10 -23.83 9.07
#